data_4710d0fbeae60d6d708ded1e8389564d
#
_entry.id   4710d0fbeae60d6d708ded1e8389564d
#
_cell.length_a   1.000
_cell.length_b   1.000
_cell.length_c   1.000
_cell.angle_alpha   90.00
_cell.angle_beta   90.00
_cell.angle_gamma   90.00
#
_symmetry.space_group_name_H-M   'P 1'
#
loop_
_entity.id
_entity.type
_entity.pdbx_description
1 polymer ?
#
loop_
_entity_poly.entity_id
_entity_poly.type
_entity_poly.pdbx_seq_one_letter_code
_entity_poly.pdbx_strand_id
1 'polypeptide(L)'
;MKKKILAALCCASMVGCLWSVPVLAEEATEDAATEETTEETAEETVTADGDYKIALITMDSVDQHWVSLKEAAEKEAEADKVTLDFMAPDVKDDAKQIECINNAVAGGYDAIMVAANSEDAVSGALQEALDAGIKIVYVDSPANVEAESTFSTDNKAAGKIAGEEMVKALEEKGIKEGSIGIVNINTSTNSTIMREEGFREALEGTDYEILETQYCEGDAAKAQTIAENYITEGVVGIFGANEGASTGTGNAIKASGSDEIVGVGFDKSDTLKGLITDGFLQCTMAQNPDVMGKLGVQACIKALNGEDLGGEVQDTGVTVLNAENVADF
;
A
#
# COMPACT_ATOMS: atom_id res chain seq x y z
N MET A 1 -14.09 49.83 34.58
CA MET A 1 -15.49 50.02 35.06
C MET A 1 -16.20 48.70 34.74
N LYS A 2 -16.42 47.81 35.72
CA LYS A 2 -17.68 47.61 36.47
C LYS A 2 -18.83 47.31 35.51
N LYS A 3 -19.56 46.19 35.54
CA LYS A 3 -20.20 45.36 36.58
C LYS A 3 -20.60 44.00 35.91
N LYS A 4 -20.44 42.79 36.44
CA LYS A 4 -21.16 42.13 37.54
C LYS A 4 -22.72 42.17 37.37
N ILE A 5 -23.35 41.02 37.40
CA ILE A 5 -24.12 40.32 38.48
C ILE A 5 -25.21 39.50 37.76
N LEU A 6 -25.79 38.38 38.09
CA LEU A 6 -25.88 37.40 39.19
C LEU A 6 -27.07 36.47 38.83
N ALA A 7 -26.95 35.21 38.83
CA ALA A 7 -27.51 34.16 39.69
C ALA A 7 -29.01 34.20 40.06
N ALA A 8 -29.65 33.03 39.97
CA ALA A 8 -30.62 32.42 40.95
C ALA A 8 -31.14 31.09 40.32
N LEU A 9 -30.98 29.90 40.80
CA LEU A 9 -31.24 29.18 42.05
C LEU A 9 -32.74 29.14 42.49
N CYS A 10 -33.33 27.95 42.40
CA CYS A 10 -34.43 27.42 43.23
C CYS A 10 -34.50 25.89 42.90
N CYS A 11 -34.15 25.00 43.74
CA CYS A 11 -34.50 24.47 45.05
C CYS A 11 -35.91 23.92 45.18
N ALA A 12 -35.93 22.75 45.65
CA ALA A 12 -36.76 22.04 46.65
C ALA A 12 -37.75 21.01 46.05
N SER A 13 -38.03 19.88 46.63
CA SER A 13 -37.59 19.08 47.77
C SER A 13 -38.47 17.85 47.90
N MET A 14 -37.84 16.73 48.34
CA MET A 14 -38.27 15.76 49.38
C MET A 14 -39.52 14.90 49.12
N VAL A 15 -39.48 13.63 49.41
CA VAL A 15 -39.52 12.73 50.58
C VAL A 15 -39.66 11.30 50.02
N GLY A 16 -38.94 10.31 50.22
CA GLY A 16 -38.50 9.53 51.35
C GLY A 16 -39.43 8.32 51.63
N CYS A 17 -38.89 7.10 51.45
CA CYS A 17 -39.23 5.98 52.35
C CYS A 17 -38.20 4.85 52.18
N LEU A 18 -37.55 4.58 53.30
CA LEU A 18 -36.69 3.43 53.55
C LEU A 18 -37.52 2.15 53.66
N TRP A 19 -37.03 1.05 53.10
CA TRP A 19 -37.14 -0.28 53.74
C TRP A 19 -35.90 -1.10 53.39
N SER A 20 -35.31 -1.68 54.38
CA SER A 20 -34.05 -2.36 54.47
C SER A 20 -34.22 -3.89 54.41
N VAL A 21 -33.10 -4.56 54.02
CA VAL A 21 -32.50 -5.85 54.38
C VAL A 21 -32.79 -7.05 53.46
N PRO A 22 -31.85 -8.08 53.37
CA PRO A 22 -30.39 -8.11 53.23
C PRO A 22 -29.85 -8.95 52.06
N VAL A 23 -28.61 -8.70 51.74
CA VAL A 23 -27.47 -9.55 51.30
C VAL A 23 -27.74 -10.99 50.83
N LEU A 24 -27.32 -11.24 49.60
CA LEU A 24 -26.54 -12.42 49.20
C LEU A 24 -25.65 -12.02 47.98
N ALA A 25 -24.36 -12.27 48.16
CA ALA A 25 -23.35 -12.03 47.14
C ALA A 25 -23.43 -13.11 46.10
N GLU A 26 -23.43 -12.71 44.79
CA GLU A 26 -23.08 -13.60 43.69
C GLU A 26 -22.31 -12.77 42.70
N GLU A 27 -21.05 -13.12 42.48
CA GLU A 27 -20.17 -12.53 41.50
C GLU A 27 -20.74 -12.78 40.09
N ALA A 28 -21.15 -11.74 39.42
CA ALA A 28 -21.36 -11.76 38.00
C ALA A 28 -20.23 -10.96 37.33
N THR A 29 -19.36 -11.68 36.64
CA THR A 29 -18.40 -11.10 35.69
C THR A 29 -19.18 -10.41 34.58
N GLU A 30 -19.09 -9.09 34.54
CA GLU A 30 -19.52 -8.31 33.38
C GLU A 30 -18.48 -8.49 32.28
N ASP A 31 -18.89 -9.27 31.28
CA ASP A 31 -18.27 -9.39 29.97
C ASP A 31 -18.62 -8.09 29.20
N ALA A 32 -17.69 -7.18 29.12
CA ALA A 32 -17.82 -5.98 28.33
C ALA A 32 -17.62 -6.37 26.85
N ALA A 33 -18.70 -6.77 26.18
CA ALA A 33 -18.73 -6.85 24.74
C ALA A 33 -18.55 -5.44 24.16
N THR A 34 -17.37 -5.18 23.64
CA THR A 34 -17.11 -4.03 22.78
C THR A 34 -17.87 -4.28 21.48
N GLU A 35 -18.99 -3.60 21.27
CA GLU A 35 -19.62 -3.51 19.96
C GLU A 35 -18.66 -2.74 19.04
N GLU A 36 -17.94 -3.46 18.18
CA GLU A 36 -17.34 -2.88 16.98
C GLU A 36 -18.48 -2.38 16.09
N THR A 37 -18.70 -1.09 16.14
CA THR A 37 -19.50 -0.40 15.13
C THR A 37 -18.68 -0.41 13.84
N THR A 38 -18.94 -1.38 12.97
CA THR A 38 -18.59 -1.28 11.55
C THR A 38 -19.39 -0.10 11.00
N GLU A 39 -18.74 1.06 10.89
CA GLU A 39 -19.23 2.13 10.03
C GLU A 39 -19.19 1.60 8.59
N GLU A 40 -20.33 1.18 8.10
CA GLU A 40 -20.60 0.98 6.70
C GLU A 40 -20.44 2.35 6.04
N THR A 41 -19.24 2.67 5.54
CA THR A 41 -18.99 3.86 4.75
C THR A 41 -19.91 3.78 3.54
N ALA A 42 -20.92 4.64 3.51
CA ALA A 42 -21.77 4.80 2.33
C ALA A 42 -20.86 5.00 1.11
N GLU A 43 -21.01 4.15 0.09
CA GLU A 43 -20.27 4.32 -1.17
C GLU A 43 -20.62 5.71 -1.73
N GLU A 44 -19.63 6.58 -1.70
CA GLU A 44 -19.76 7.93 -2.27
C GLU A 44 -19.69 7.77 -3.79
N THR A 45 -20.84 7.83 -4.44
CA THR A 45 -20.91 7.85 -5.91
C THR A 45 -20.52 9.24 -6.41
N VAL A 46 -19.45 9.33 -7.17
CA VAL A 46 -19.03 10.56 -7.83
C VAL A 46 -19.66 10.60 -9.22
N THR A 47 -20.37 11.67 -9.54
CA THR A 47 -21.03 11.80 -10.85
C THR A 47 -20.21 12.73 -11.74
N ALA A 48 -19.86 12.27 -12.94
CA ALA A 48 -19.19 13.08 -13.94
C ALA A 48 -20.17 14.13 -14.54
N ASP A 49 -19.71 15.39 -14.63
CA ASP A 49 -20.47 16.49 -15.24
C ASP A 49 -20.31 16.52 -16.77
N GLY A 50 -19.46 15.65 -17.36
CA GLY A 50 -19.17 15.60 -18.78
C GLY A 50 -18.71 14.21 -19.26
N ASP A 51 -18.46 14.09 -20.56
CA ASP A 51 -17.92 12.89 -21.19
C ASP A 51 -16.39 12.87 -21.02
N TYR A 52 -15.91 12.49 -19.83
CA TYR A 52 -14.49 12.50 -19.51
C TYR A 52 -13.76 11.26 -20.02
N LYS A 53 -12.51 11.47 -20.41
CA LYS A 53 -11.60 10.43 -20.89
C LYS A 53 -10.34 10.38 -20.03
N ILE A 54 -10.16 9.29 -19.31
CA ILE A 54 -9.07 9.08 -18.33
C ILE A 54 -8.11 8.03 -18.88
N ALA A 55 -6.80 8.30 -18.85
CA ALA A 55 -5.76 7.29 -19.09
C ALA A 55 -5.26 6.74 -17.77
N LEU A 56 -5.31 5.42 -17.58
CA LEU A 56 -4.63 4.74 -16.47
C LEU A 56 -3.29 4.20 -16.97
N ILE A 57 -2.19 4.68 -16.38
CA ILE A 57 -0.82 4.34 -16.78
C ILE A 57 -0.08 3.73 -15.60
N THR A 58 0.23 2.43 -15.66
CA THR A 58 0.97 1.70 -14.63
C THR A 58 2.43 1.44 -15.04
N MET A 59 3.25 0.93 -14.11
CA MET A 59 4.66 0.63 -14.37
C MET A 59 4.85 -0.51 -15.35
N ASP A 60 3.97 -1.52 -15.29
CA ASP A 60 3.87 -2.64 -16.23
C ASP A 60 2.43 -3.17 -16.27
N SER A 61 2.20 -4.18 -17.10
CA SER A 61 0.89 -4.82 -17.31
C SER A 61 0.79 -6.24 -16.76
N VAL A 62 1.80 -6.72 -16.02
CA VAL A 62 2.00 -8.14 -15.71
C VAL A 62 1.78 -8.46 -14.24
N ASP A 63 2.29 -7.62 -13.32
CA ASP A 63 2.15 -7.84 -11.87
C ASP A 63 0.68 -7.82 -11.47
N GLN A 64 0.27 -8.76 -10.60
CA GLN A 64 -1.11 -8.89 -10.14
C GLN A 64 -1.60 -7.63 -9.42
N HIS A 65 -0.68 -6.88 -8.80
CA HIS A 65 -0.96 -5.57 -8.21
C HIS A 65 -1.59 -4.61 -9.23
N TRP A 66 -1.00 -4.47 -10.43
CA TRP A 66 -1.53 -3.61 -11.49
C TRP A 66 -2.82 -4.14 -12.11
N VAL A 67 -2.96 -5.47 -12.21
CA VAL A 67 -4.20 -6.10 -12.68
C VAL A 67 -5.35 -5.76 -11.73
N SER A 68 -5.15 -5.90 -10.42
CA SER A 68 -6.18 -5.60 -9.40
C SER A 68 -6.55 -4.11 -9.38
N LEU A 69 -5.56 -3.21 -9.49
CA LEU A 69 -5.77 -1.76 -9.58
C LEU A 69 -6.60 -1.40 -10.81
N LYS A 70 -6.24 -1.96 -11.97
CA LYS A 70 -6.94 -1.77 -13.24
C LYS A 70 -8.39 -2.24 -13.16
N GLU A 71 -8.63 -3.47 -12.68
CA GLU A 71 -9.98 -4.03 -12.58
C GLU A 71 -10.91 -3.16 -11.71
N ALA A 72 -10.40 -2.66 -10.58
CA ALA A 72 -11.15 -1.76 -9.72
C ALA A 72 -11.41 -0.39 -10.38
N ALA A 73 -10.41 0.17 -11.07
CA ALA A 73 -10.55 1.41 -11.81
C ALA A 73 -11.55 1.29 -12.97
N GLU A 74 -11.51 0.19 -13.74
CA GLU A 74 -12.46 -0.08 -14.83
C GLU A 74 -13.90 -0.20 -14.30
N LYS A 75 -14.08 -0.90 -13.18
CA LYS A 75 -15.39 -1.04 -12.52
C LYS A 75 -15.96 0.30 -12.07
N GLU A 76 -15.12 1.15 -11.47
CA GLU A 76 -15.53 2.48 -11.03
C GLU A 76 -15.85 3.39 -12.20
N ALA A 77 -15.02 3.41 -13.24
CA ALA A 77 -15.24 4.18 -14.44
C ALA A 77 -16.56 3.79 -15.16
N GLU A 78 -16.90 2.50 -15.19
CA GLU A 78 -18.19 2.03 -15.71
C GLU A 78 -19.37 2.55 -14.87
N ALA A 79 -19.25 2.51 -13.54
CA ALA A 79 -20.28 2.99 -12.62
C ALA A 79 -20.51 4.50 -12.78
N ASP A 80 -19.46 5.28 -12.93
CA ASP A 80 -19.49 6.74 -13.05
C ASP A 80 -19.64 7.22 -14.51
N LYS A 81 -19.70 6.29 -15.48
CA LYS A 81 -19.92 6.52 -16.92
C LYS A 81 -18.85 7.39 -17.57
N VAL A 82 -17.60 7.24 -17.18
CA VAL A 82 -16.45 7.86 -17.83
C VAL A 82 -15.67 6.83 -18.66
N THR A 83 -14.94 7.29 -19.65
CA THR A 83 -14.07 6.43 -20.44
C THR A 83 -12.74 6.26 -19.72
N LEU A 84 -12.34 5.03 -19.44
CA LEU A 84 -11.02 4.69 -18.92
C LEU A 84 -10.29 3.81 -19.94
N ASP A 85 -9.09 4.25 -20.38
CA ASP A 85 -8.20 3.44 -21.21
C ASP A 85 -6.94 3.08 -20.43
N PHE A 86 -6.65 1.79 -20.34
CA PHE A 86 -5.44 1.29 -19.70
C PHE A 86 -4.26 1.26 -20.68
N MET A 87 -3.17 1.90 -20.28
CA MET A 87 -1.92 1.97 -21.04
C MET A 87 -0.76 1.60 -20.13
N ALA A 88 -0.08 0.51 -20.43
CA ALA A 88 1.08 0.09 -19.65
C ALA A 88 2.13 -0.56 -20.53
N PRO A 89 3.42 -0.39 -20.21
CA PRO A 89 4.46 -1.16 -20.85
C PRO A 89 4.36 -2.65 -20.47
N ASP A 90 5.00 -3.50 -21.25
CA ASP A 90 5.14 -4.94 -20.98
C ASP A 90 6.22 -5.25 -19.92
N VAL A 91 7.09 -4.28 -19.63
CA VAL A 91 8.15 -4.33 -18.62
C VAL A 91 8.33 -2.95 -18.00
N LYS A 92 8.84 -2.91 -16.78
CA LYS A 92 9.21 -1.65 -16.09
C LYS A 92 10.33 -0.94 -16.85
N ASP A 93 9.97 0.10 -17.61
CA ASP A 93 10.88 0.87 -18.47
C ASP A 93 10.40 2.32 -18.57
N ASP A 94 11.24 3.26 -18.16
CA ASP A 94 10.90 4.69 -18.12
C ASP A 94 10.55 5.25 -19.48
N ALA A 95 11.31 4.87 -20.53
CA ALA A 95 11.09 5.38 -21.87
C ALA A 95 9.74 4.93 -22.46
N LYS A 96 9.36 3.66 -22.21
CA LYS A 96 8.06 3.13 -22.60
C LYS A 96 6.91 3.77 -21.81
N GLN A 97 7.11 4.06 -20.53
CA GLN A 97 6.09 4.75 -19.74
C GLN A 97 5.92 6.20 -20.22
N ILE A 98 7.02 6.89 -20.55
CA ILE A 98 6.97 8.23 -21.18
C ILE A 98 6.20 8.18 -22.51
N GLU A 99 6.38 7.13 -23.33
CA GLU A 99 5.58 6.95 -24.56
C GLU A 99 4.09 6.82 -24.25
N CYS A 100 3.70 6.10 -23.20
CA CYS A 100 2.30 6.00 -22.77
C CYS A 100 1.73 7.38 -22.37
N ILE A 101 2.48 8.16 -21.59
CA ILE A 101 2.08 9.51 -21.18
C ILE A 101 1.92 10.42 -22.41
N ASN A 102 2.88 10.42 -23.32
CA ASN A 102 2.83 11.21 -24.55
C ASN A 102 1.65 10.79 -25.45
N ASN A 103 1.33 9.49 -25.50
CA ASN A 103 0.17 8.99 -26.23
C ASN A 103 -1.15 9.46 -25.60
N ALA A 104 -1.23 9.54 -24.26
CA ALA A 104 -2.38 10.11 -23.57
C ALA A 104 -2.54 11.60 -23.89
N VAL A 105 -1.45 12.39 -23.88
CA VAL A 105 -1.47 13.80 -24.27
C VAL A 105 -1.96 13.96 -25.71
N ALA A 106 -1.35 13.23 -26.66
CA ALA A 106 -1.71 13.27 -28.07
C ALA A 106 -3.13 12.76 -28.35
N GLY A 107 -3.62 11.82 -27.53
CA GLY A 107 -4.96 11.23 -27.61
C GLY A 107 -6.08 12.12 -27.05
N GLY A 108 -5.74 13.29 -26.48
CA GLY A 108 -6.70 14.25 -25.95
C GLY A 108 -7.45 13.69 -24.73
N TYR A 109 -6.74 13.05 -23.81
CA TYR A 109 -7.31 12.64 -22.51
C TYR A 109 -7.48 13.86 -21.61
N ASP A 110 -8.51 13.82 -20.77
CA ASP A 110 -8.83 14.90 -19.81
C ASP A 110 -8.05 14.74 -18.52
N ALA A 111 -7.76 13.49 -18.12
CA ALA A 111 -6.95 13.17 -16.95
C ALA A 111 -6.02 11.97 -17.20
N ILE A 112 -4.91 11.95 -16.48
CA ILE A 112 -3.97 10.84 -16.40
C ILE A 112 -3.91 10.38 -14.95
N MET A 113 -4.27 9.12 -14.72
CA MET A 113 -4.07 8.41 -13.47
C MET A 113 -2.81 7.56 -13.62
N VAL A 114 -1.74 7.84 -12.87
CA VAL A 114 -0.43 7.26 -13.13
C VAL A 114 0.27 6.72 -11.87
N ALA A 115 0.90 5.56 -12.01
CA ALA A 115 1.89 5.02 -11.09
C ALA A 115 3.29 5.18 -11.70
N ALA A 116 4.08 6.14 -11.22
CA ALA A 116 5.36 6.48 -11.83
C ALA A 116 6.42 5.40 -11.58
N ASN A 117 7.06 4.92 -12.65
CA ASN A 117 8.19 3.98 -12.54
C ASN A 117 9.44 4.66 -11.96
N SER A 118 9.66 5.93 -12.30
CA SER A 118 10.72 6.78 -11.76
C SER A 118 10.18 8.17 -11.49
N GLU A 119 10.43 8.71 -10.29
CA GLU A 119 9.99 10.06 -9.90
C GLU A 119 10.49 11.13 -10.87
N ASP A 120 11.74 11.02 -11.30
CA ASP A 120 12.40 12.05 -12.11
C ASP A 120 12.18 11.82 -13.60
N ALA A 121 12.29 10.58 -14.08
CA ALA A 121 12.30 10.28 -15.50
C ALA A 121 11.01 10.69 -16.21
N VAL A 122 9.85 10.44 -15.59
CA VAL A 122 8.54 10.72 -16.19
C VAL A 122 8.07 12.17 -15.96
N SER A 123 8.72 12.92 -15.06
CA SER A 123 8.29 14.26 -14.65
C SER A 123 8.20 15.24 -15.81
N GLY A 124 9.12 15.17 -16.79
CA GLY A 124 9.06 16.04 -17.98
C GLY A 124 7.79 15.84 -18.81
N ALA A 125 7.44 14.58 -19.08
CA ALA A 125 6.24 14.25 -19.86
C ALA A 125 4.94 14.57 -19.09
N LEU A 126 4.93 14.38 -17.76
CA LEU A 126 3.80 14.76 -16.92
C LEU A 126 3.63 16.29 -16.84
N GLN A 127 4.75 17.05 -16.82
CA GLN A 127 4.67 18.50 -16.87
C GLN A 127 4.08 18.98 -18.20
N GLU A 128 4.44 18.36 -19.33
CA GLU A 128 3.84 18.65 -20.63
C GLU A 128 2.34 18.35 -20.66
N ALA A 129 1.90 17.28 -19.96
CA ALA A 129 0.49 16.97 -19.81
C ALA A 129 -0.25 18.03 -18.99
N LEU A 130 0.32 18.50 -17.86
CA LEU A 130 -0.23 19.62 -17.09
C LEU A 130 -0.33 20.90 -17.91
N ASP A 131 0.72 21.24 -18.66
CA ASP A 131 0.76 22.43 -19.52
C ASP A 131 -0.30 22.37 -20.64
N ALA A 132 -0.69 21.15 -21.04
CA ALA A 132 -1.81 20.91 -21.96
C ALA A 132 -3.20 20.97 -21.27
N GLY A 133 -3.25 21.13 -19.95
CA GLY A 133 -4.49 21.22 -19.17
C GLY A 133 -5.05 19.88 -18.70
N ILE A 134 -4.27 18.79 -18.83
CA ILE A 134 -4.65 17.46 -18.39
C ILE A 134 -4.46 17.37 -16.87
N LYS A 135 -5.47 16.81 -16.16
CA LYS A 135 -5.39 16.58 -14.73
C LYS A 135 -4.53 15.34 -14.41
N ILE A 136 -3.73 15.41 -13.35
CA ILE A 136 -2.88 14.28 -12.92
C ILE A 136 -3.33 13.81 -11.55
N VAL A 137 -3.53 12.50 -11.40
CA VAL A 137 -3.75 11.79 -10.14
C VAL A 137 -2.72 10.69 -10.02
N TYR A 138 -2.01 10.63 -8.90
CA TYR A 138 -1.11 9.52 -8.64
C TYR A 138 -1.82 8.37 -7.94
N VAL A 139 -1.49 7.16 -8.34
CA VAL A 139 -1.83 5.91 -7.67
C VAL A 139 -0.55 5.12 -7.41
N ASP A 140 -0.41 4.53 -6.23
CA ASP A 140 0.77 3.79 -5.76
C ASP A 140 2.04 4.64 -5.63
N SER A 141 2.61 5.14 -6.72
CA SER A 141 3.94 5.77 -6.73
C SER A 141 3.90 7.12 -7.46
N PRO A 142 4.19 8.23 -6.77
CA PRO A 142 4.18 9.57 -7.37
C PRO A 142 5.44 9.85 -8.20
N ALA A 143 5.39 10.96 -8.97
CA ALA A 143 6.53 11.62 -9.59
C ALA A 143 6.74 13.02 -9.02
N ASN A 144 7.82 13.71 -9.42
CA ASN A 144 8.16 15.08 -8.98
C ASN A 144 7.41 16.17 -9.75
N VAL A 145 6.09 15.99 -9.92
CA VAL A 145 5.19 16.95 -10.56
C VAL A 145 3.94 17.09 -9.71
N GLU A 146 3.36 18.29 -9.66
CA GLU A 146 2.12 18.51 -8.92
C GLU A 146 0.98 17.65 -9.48
N ALA A 147 0.13 17.13 -8.59
CA ALA A 147 -1.06 16.35 -8.93
C ALA A 147 -2.25 16.78 -8.09
N GLU A 148 -3.44 16.46 -8.56
CA GLU A 148 -4.69 16.76 -7.84
C GLU A 148 -4.79 15.98 -6.52
N SER A 149 -4.32 14.73 -6.50
CA SER A 149 -4.26 13.86 -5.31
C SER A 149 -3.33 12.67 -5.54
N THR A 150 -2.98 11.97 -4.45
CA THR A 150 -2.19 10.74 -4.48
C THR A 150 -2.82 9.69 -3.58
N PHE A 151 -3.06 8.49 -4.10
CA PHE A 151 -3.54 7.32 -3.36
C PHE A 151 -2.45 6.26 -3.34
N SER A 152 -1.85 6.07 -2.19
CA SER A 152 -0.66 5.22 -2.02
C SER A 152 -0.71 4.51 -0.66
N THR A 153 0.04 3.44 -0.51
CA THR A 153 0.38 2.88 0.81
C THR A 153 1.38 3.81 1.50
N ASP A 154 1.30 3.99 2.82
CA ASP A 154 2.43 4.51 3.59
C ASP A 154 3.59 3.51 3.49
N ASN A 155 4.38 3.65 2.41
CA ASN A 155 5.43 2.70 2.05
C ASN A 155 6.53 2.60 3.09
N LYS A 156 6.84 3.71 3.79
CA LYS A 156 7.86 3.68 4.85
C LYS A 156 7.35 2.94 6.08
N ALA A 157 6.12 3.22 6.52
CA ALA A 157 5.50 2.50 7.62
C ALA A 157 5.35 1.00 7.30
N ALA A 158 4.90 0.66 6.08
CA ALA A 158 4.77 -0.73 5.65
C ALA A 158 6.12 -1.45 5.57
N GLY A 159 7.17 -0.78 5.09
CA GLY A 159 8.54 -1.31 5.12
C GLY A 159 9.05 -1.58 6.53
N LYS A 160 8.72 -0.69 7.48
CA LYS A 160 9.06 -0.88 8.88
C LYS A 160 8.35 -2.10 9.48
N ILE A 161 7.05 -2.28 9.19
CA ILE A 161 6.31 -3.49 9.60
C ILE A 161 6.97 -4.75 9.02
N ALA A 162 7.40 -4.72 7.75
CA ALA A 162 8.11 -5.85 7.13
C ALA A 162 9.41 -6.19 7.87
N GLY A 163 10.17 -5.18 8.29
CA GLY A 163 11.38 -5.36 9.10
C GLY A 163 11.10 -5.91 10.50
N GLU A 164 10.06 -5.43 11.16
CA GLU A 164 9.61 -5.92 12.46
C GLU A 164 9.17 -7.40 12.38
N GLU A 165 8.44 -7.80 11.34
CA GLU A 165 8.07 -9.20 11.10
C GLU A 165 9.28 -10.08 10.75
N MET A 166 10.29 -9.55 10.04
CA MET A 166 11.56 -10.24 9.81
C MET A 166 12.28 -10.53 11.13
N VAL A 167 12.47 -9.53 11.98
CA VAL A 167 13.14 -9.67 13.27
C VAL A 167 12.40 -10.67 14.15
N LYS A 168 11.08 -10.52 14.27
CA LYS A 168 10.22 -11.43 15.06
C LYS A 168 10.38 -12.89 14.59
N ALA A 169 10.31 -13.14 13.28
CA ALA A 169 10.42 -14.49 12.74
C ALA A 169 11.82 -15.11 12.97
N LEU A 170 12.87 -14.32 12.86
CA LEU A 170 14.24 -14.75 13.17
C LEU A 170 14.41 -15.09 14.66
N GLU A 171 13.90 -14.25 15.54
CA GLU A 171 13.92 -14.48 17.00
C GLU A 171 13.14 -15.75 17.40
N GLU A 172 11.98 -16.00 16.78
CA GLU A 172 11.16 -17.21 17.00
C GLU A 172 11.93 -18.47 16.58
N LYS A 173 12.79 -18.39 15.56
CA LYS A 173 13.71 -19.46 15.15
C LYS A 173 14.97 -19.54 16.03
N GLY A 174 15.17 -18.62 16.98
CA GLY A 174 16.33 -18.54 17.85
C GLY A 174 17.59 -17.96 17.18
N ILE A 175 17.47 -17.40 16.00
CA ILE A 175 18.51 -16.72 15.25
C ILE A 175 18.57 -15.27 15.76
N LYS A 176 19.68 -14.86 16.35
CA LYS A 176 19.80 -13.54 16.99
C LYS A 176 20.74 -12.58 16.28
N GLU A 177 21.51 -13.07 15.34
CA GLU A 177 22.50 -12.34 14.54
C GLU A 177 22.62 -12.98 13.16
N GLY A 178 23.11 -12.24 12.18
CA GLY A 178 23.34 -12.72 10.84
C GLY A 178 23.10 -11.66 9.79
N SER A 179 23.32 -12.01 8.53
CA SER A 179 23.16 -11.08 7.42
C SER A 179 21.76 -11.21 6.78
N ILE A 180 21.20 -10.09 6.35
CA ILE A 180 19.90 -10.01 5.67
C ILE A 180 20.13 -9.35 4.30
N GLY A 181 19.62 -9.99 3.24
CA GLY A 181 19.63 -9.45 1.89
C GLY A 181 18.37 -8.65 1.58
N ILE A 182 18.49 -7.62 0.73
CA ILE A 182 17.34 -6.86 0.19
C ILE A 182 17.37 -6.98 -1.34
N VAL A 183 16.25 -7.43 -1.90
CA VAL A 183 15.99 -7.44 -3.34
C VAL A 183 14.99 -6.32 -3.64
N ASN A 184 15.43 -5.29 -4.37
CA ASN A 184 14.61 -4.12 -4.71
C ASN A 184 14.45 -3.99 -6.23
N ILE A 185 13.58 -3.10 -6.69
CA ILE A 185 13.35 -2.87 -8.13
C ILE A 185 14.56 -2.16 -8.74
N ASN A 186 14.80 -0.92 -8.32
CA ASN A 186 15.85 -0.01 -8.80
C ASN A 186 16.08 1.10 -7.77
N THR A 187 16.85 2.11 -8.12
CA THR A 187 17.18 3.25 -7.25
C THR A 187 16.31 4.49 -7.50
N SER A 188 15.22 4.38 -8.28
CA SER A 188 14.43 5.52 -8.74
C SER A 188 12.90 5.38 -8.54
N THR A 189 12.43 4.20 -8.13
CA THR A 189 11.01 3.98 -7.82
C THR A 189 10.73 4.36 -6.36
N ASN A 190 10.00 5.46 -6.15
CA ASN A 190 9.75 6.04 -4.83
C ASN A 190 9.21 5.04 -3.82
N SER A 191 8.13 4.33 -4.16
CA SER A 191 7.46 3.39 -3.25
C SER A 191 8.43 2.35 -2.67
N THR A 192 9.28 1.76 -3.50
CA THR A 192 10.20 0.71 -3.05
C THR A 192 11.44 1.23 -2.34
N ILE A 193 11.87 2.46 -2.63
CA ILE A 193 12.89 3.18 -1.84
C ILE A 193 12.39 3.38 -0.42
N MET A 194 11.17 3.89 -0.26
CA MET A 194 10.55 4.13 1.05
C MET A 194 10.34 2.82 1.85
N ARG A 195 9.96 1.73 1.18
CA ARG A 195 9.86 0.40 1.81
C ARG A 195 11.21 -0.07 2.36
N GLU A 196 12.28 0.09 1.60
CA GLU A 196 13.63 -0.24 2.05
C GLU A 196 14.09 0.64 3.21
N GLU A 197 13.82 1.96 3.17
CA GLU A 197 14.12 2.86 4.28
C GLU A 197 13.44 2.41 5.58
N GLY A 198 12.14 2.12 5.53
CA GLY A 198 11.39 1.64 6.67
C GLY A 198 11.90 0.29 7.19
N PHE A 199 12.21 -0.64 6.29
CA PHE A 199 12.78 -1.94 6.64
C PHE A 199 14.12 -1.79 7.37
N ARG A 200 15.01 -0.94 6.86
CA ARG A 200 16.30 -0.64 7.50
C ARG A 200 16.12 0.00 8.87
N GLU A 201 15.16 0.92 9.01
CA GLU A 201 14.84 1.57 10.30
C GLU A 201 14.39 0.55 11.36
N ALA A 202 13.62 -0.46 10.98
CA ALA A 202 13.17 -1.51 11.92
C ALA A 202 14.33 -2.39 12.44
N LEU A 203 15.43 -2.49 11.69
CA LEU A 203 16.59 -3.27 12.09
C LEU A 203 17.66 -2.44 12.83
N GLU A 204 17.46 -1.13 12.98
CA GLU A 204 18.39 -0.29 13.74
C GLU A 204 18.51 -0.75 15.20
N GLY A 205 19.76 -0.95 15.65
CA GLY A 205 20.05 -1.39 17.02
C GLY A 205 19.89 -2.91 17.25
N THR A 206 19.60 -3.67 16.23
CA THR A 206 19.67 -5.14 16.26
C THR A 206 21.10 -5.63 15.92
N ASP A 207 21.36 -6.92 16.09
CA ASP A 207 22.63 -7.55 15.72
C ASP A 207 22.61 -8.14 14.28
N TYR A 208 21.61 -7.76 13.46
CA TYR A 208 21.53 -8.15 12.06
C TYR A 208 22.24 -7.13 11.16
N GLU A 209 23.03 -7.63 10.20
CA GLU A 209 23.71 -6.82 9.18
C GLU A 209 22.89 -6.84 7.87
N ILE A 210 22.51 -5.67 7.37
CA ILE A 210 21.86 -5.58 6.06
C ILE A 210 22.94 -5.46 4.99
N LEU A 211 22.99 -6.44 4.09
CA LEU A 211 23.91 -6.45 2.96
C LEU A 211 23.59 -5.35 1.94
N GLU A 212 24.47 -5.15 0.96
CA GLU A 212 24.24 -4.23 -0.15
C GLU A 212 22.98 -4.65 -0.94
N THR A 213 22.04 -3.73 -1.14
CA THR A 213 20.81 -3.99 -1.88
C THR A 213 21.10 -4.36 -3.33
N GLN A 214 20.42 -5.38 -3.82
CA GLN A 214 20.52 -5.83 -5.21
C GLN A 214 19.19 -5.53 -5.95
N TYR A 215 19.31 -5.21 -7.24
CA TYR A 215 18.22 -4.69 -8.04
C TYR A 215 17.80 -5.65 -9.14
N CYS A 216 16.50 -6.00 -9.18
CA CYS A 216 15.94 -6.98 -10.11
C CYS A 216 15.08 -6.37 -11.23
N GLU A 217 14.90 -5.06 -11.29
CA GLU A 217 14.01 -4.37 -12.24
C GLU A 217 12.56 -4.91 -12.20
N GLY A 218 12.13 -5.43 -11.05
CA GLY A 218 10.84 -6.07 -10.87
C GLY A 218 10.70 -7.47 -11.48
N ASP A 219 11.76 -7.99 -12.13
CA ASP A 219 11.77 -9.31 -12.76
C ASP A 219 11.98 -10.43 -11.73
N ALA A 220 11.01 -11.34 -11.62
CA ALA A 220 11.04 -12.42 -10.63
C ALA A 220 12.19 -13.43 -10.85
N ALA A 221 12.62 -13.66 -12.10
CA ALA A 221 13.71 -14.58 -12.39
C ALA A 221 15.07 -13.98 -12.01
N LYS A 222 15.26 -12.67 -12.27
CA LYS A 222 16.43 -11.93 -11.75
C LYS A 222 16.43 -11.92 -10.23
N ALA A 223 15.29 -11.63 -9.60
CA ALA A 223 15.12 -11.63 -8.16
C ALA A 223 15.49 -12.98 -7.55
N GLN A 224 15.05 -14.08 -8.17
CA GLN A 224 15.44 -15.43 -7.74
C GLN A 224 16.93 -15.63 -7.81
N THR A 225 17.59 -15.25 -8.90
CA THR A 225 19.05 -15.35 -9.03
C THR A 225 19.80 -14.55 -7.95
N ILE A 226 19.31 -13.33 -7.65
CA ILE A 226 19.88 -12.48 -6.59
C ILE A 226 19.70 -13.16 -5.22
N ALA A 227 18.50 -13.65 -4.93
CA ALA A 227 18.21 -14.33 -3.67
C ALA A 227 19.04 -15.63 -3.50
N GLU A 228 19.24 -16.41 -4.57
CA GLU A 228 20.13 -17.59 -4.56
C GLU A 228 21.59 -17.21 -4.25
N ASN A 229 22.07 -16.05 -4.72
CA ASN A 229 23.39 -15.54 -4.37
C ASN A 229 23.46 -15.18 -2.88
N TYR A 230 22.49 -14.44 -2.34
CA TYR A 230 22.41 -14.15 -0.91
C TYR A 230 22.39 -15.44 -0.05
N ILE A 231 21.61 -16.44 -0.47
CA ILE A 231 21.57 -17.74 0.21
C ILE A 231 22.95 -18.40 0.22
N THR A 232 23.69 -18.31 -0.90
CA THR A 232 25.06 -18.83 -1.00
C THR A 232 26.05 -18.07 -0.09
N GLU A 233 25.81 -16.78 0.15
CA GLU A 233 26.58 -15.95 1.09
C GLU A 233 26.23 -16.26 2.56
N GLY A 234 25.16 -17.02 2.81
CA GLY A 234 24.78 -17.48 4.15
C GLY A 234 23.88 -16.51 4.90
N VAL A 235 23.00 -15.77 4.21
CA VAL A 235 22.04 -14.90 4.86
C VAL A 235 21.02 -15.68 5.69
N VAL A 236 20.53 -15.07 6.75
CA VAL A 236 19.46 -15.61 7.61
C VAL A 236 18.08 -15.12 7.20
N GLY A 237 17.99 -14.03 6.42
CA GLY A 237 16.76 -13.46 5.94
C GLY A 237 16.89 -12.74 4.60
N ILE A 238 15.81 -12.63 3.84
CA ILE A 238 15.75 -11.89 2.59
C ILE A 238 14.44 -11.12 2.53
N PHE A 239 14.50 -9.82 2.22
CA PHE A 239 13.35 -8.95 1.98
C PHE A 239 13.20 -8.67 0.49
N GLY A 240 12.01 -8.93 -0.06
CA GLY A 240 11.60 -8.57 -1.42
C GLY A 240 10.68 -7.35 -1.40
N ALA A 241 11.08 -6.25 -2.04
CA ALA A 241 10.42 -4.95 -1.90
C ALA A 241 9.18 -4.74 -2.77
N ASN A 242 8.85 -5.68 -3.70
CA ASN A 242 7.65 -5.67 -4.54
C ASN A 242 7.27 -7.10 -4.96
N GLU A 243 6.18 -7.28 -5.73
CA GLU A 243 5.66 -8.58 -6.15
C GLU A 243 6.73 -9.46 -6.82
N GLY A 244 7.45 -8.93 -7.82
CA GLY A 244 8.49 -9.68 -8.53
C GLY A 244 9.67 -10.06 -7.64
N ALA A 245 10.16 -9.13 -6.81
CA ALA A 245 11.23 -9.38 -5.85
C ALA A 245 10.81 -10.42 -4.79
N SER A 246 9.60 -10.35 -4.28
CA SER A 246 9.03 -11.28 -3.30
C SER A 246 8.85 -12.68 -3.89
N THR A 247 8.36 -12.77 -5.12
CA THR A 247 8.19 -14.03 -5.86
C THR A 247 9.54 -14.71 -6.07
N GLY A 248 10.55 -13.97 -6.53
CA GLY A 248 11.90 -14.49 -6.73
C GLY A 248 12.53 -14.95 -5.41
N THR A 249 12.39 -14.16 -4.35
CA THR A 249 12.86 -14.50 -3.00
C THR A 249 12.25 -15.81 -2.50
N GLY A 250 10.93 -15.94 -2.54
CA GLY A 250 10.24 -17.16 -2.11
C GLY A 250 10.63 -18.39 -2.95
N ASN A 251 10.80 -18.24 -4.27
CA ASN A 251 11.25 -19.30 -5.15
C ASN A 251 12.69 -19.74 -4.86
N ALA A 252 13.60 -18.82 -4.55
CA ALA A 252 14.98 -19.14 -4.17
C ALA A 252 15.02 -19.89 -2.84
N ILE A 253 14.26 -19.47 -1.83
CA ILE A 253 14.16 -20.18 -0.55
C ILE A 253 13.60 -21.59 -0.77
N LYS A 254 12.53 -21.73 -1.56
CA LYS A 254 11.98 -23.03 -1.95
C LYS A 254 13.02 -23.93 -2.64
N ALA A 255 13.78 -23.39 -3.58
CA ALA A 255 14.82 -24.14 -4.31
C ALA A 255 15.99 -24.55 -3.43
N SER A 256 16.35 -23.76 -2.43
CA SER A 256 17.43 -24.06 -1.48
C SER A 256 17.10 -25.25 -0.56
N GLY A 257 15.83 -25.52 -0.32
CA GLY A 257 15.35 -26.52 0.64
C GLY A 257 15.68 -26.18 2.10
N SER A 258 16.08 -24.95 2.40
CA SER A 258 16.35 -24.47 3.75
C SER A 258 15.07 -24.03 4.45
N ASP A 259 14.91 -24.46 5.69
CA ASP A 259 13.85 -24.02 6.61
C ASP A 259 14.36 -22.97 7.63
N GLU A 260 15.63 -22.60 7.55
CA GLU A 260 16.25 -21.62 8.46
C GLU A 260 16.16 -20.19 7.94
N ILE A 261 16.03 -19.99 6.60
CA ILE A 261 16.00 -18.67 5.99
C ILE A 261 14.59 -18.06 6.09
N VAL A 262 14.50 -16.83 6.57
CA VAL A 262 13.24 -16.08 6.64
C VAL A 262 13.06 -15.23 5.39
N GLY A 263 11.99 -15.44 4.63
CA GLY A 263 11.57 -14.59 3.53
C GLY A 263 10.44 -13.67 3.97
N VAL A 264 10.59 -12.36 3.76
CA VAL A 264 9.52 -11.37 3.93
C VAL A 264 9.37 -10.62 2.62
N GLY A 265 8.12 -10.37 2.21
CA GLY A 265 7.85 -9.78 0.92
C GLY A 265 6.86 -8.62 0.95
N PHE A 266 6.49 -8.19 -0.25
CA PHE A 266 5.49 -7.17 -0.52
C PHE A 266 4.51 -7.67 -1.56
N ASP A 267 3.31 -7.11 -1.55
CA ASP A 267 2.19 -7.36 -2.44
C ASP A 267 1.42 -8.68 -2.17
N LYS A 268 0.40 -8.89 -2.98
CA LYS A 268 -0.50 -10.03 -2.90
C LYS A 268 -0.79 -10.55 -4.32
N SER A 269 -0.38 -11.79 -4.56
CA SER A 269 -0.72 -12.53 -5.78
C SER A 269 -0.97 -13.99 -5.44
N ASP A 270 -1.56 -14.76 -6.37
CA ASP A 270 -1.77 -16.19 -6.16
C ASP A 270 -0.45 -16.93 -5.94
N THR A 271 0.63 -16.50 -6.58
CA THR A 271 1.96 -17.05 -6.38
C THR A 271 2.46 -16.77 -4.95
N LEU A 272 2.34 -15.52 -4.47
CA LEU A 272 2.77 -15.14 -3.13
C LEU A 272 1.94 -15.85 -2.06
N LYS A 273 0.62 -15.95 -2.23
CA LYS A 273 -0.24 -16.73 -1.33
C LYS A 273 0.19 -18.20 -1.26
N GLY A 274 0.56 -18.79 -2.40
CA GLY A 274 1.10 -20.15 -2.45
C GLY A 274 2.42 -20.28 -1.70
N LEU A 275 3.36 -19.34 -1.87
CA LEU A 275 4.64 -19.34 -1.18
C LEU A 275 4.52 -19.16 0.34
N ILE A 276 3.55 -18.36 0.81
CA ILE A 276 3.21 -18.21 2.23
C ILE A 276 2.59 -19.52 2.77
N THR A 277 1.62 -20.09 2.06
CA THR A 277 0.95 -21.34 2.45
C THR A 277 1.94 -22.52 2.54
N ASP A 278 2.89 -22.57 1.61
CA ASP A 278 3.94 -23.60 1.57
C ASP A 278 5.08 -23.33 2.59
N GLY A 279 5.10 -22.16 3.26
CA GLY A 279 6.08 -21.79 4.28
C GLY A 279 7.42 -21.27 3.75
N PHE A 280 7.50 -20.87 2.47
CA PHE A 280 8.71 -20.29 1.86
C PHE A 280 8.80 -18.77 2.02
N LEU A 281 7.68 -18.11 2.27
CA LEU A 281 7.62 -16.75 2.78
C LEU A 281 6.91 -16.74 4.14
N GLN A 282 7.47 -16.03 5.09
CA GLN A 282 6.86 -15.81 6.40
C GLN A 282 5.59 -14.96 6.28
N CYS A 283 5.70 -13.87 5.54
CA CYS A 283 4.60 -12.96 5.27
C CYS A 283 4.92 -12.05 4.07
N THR A 284 3.87 -11.34 3.60
CA THR A 284 4.02 -10.20 2.71
C THR A 284 3.18 -9.03 3.22
N MET A 285 3.58 -7.81 2.85
CA MET A 285 2.81 -6.59 3.07
C MET A 285 1.82 -6.42 1.91
N ALA A 286 0.60 -6.90 2.08
CA ALA A 286 -0.46 -6.83 1.08
C ALA A 286 -1.04 -5.42 1.02
N GLN A 287 -0.85 -4.75 -0.10
CA GLN A 287 -1.42 -3.44 -0.39
C GLN A 287 -2.90 -3.54 -0.82
N ASN A 288 -3.57 -2.38 -0.96
CA ASN A 288 -4.95 -2.27 -1.42
C ASN A 288 -5.03 -1.57 -2.79
N PRO A 289 -4.53 -2.19 -3.88
CA PRO A 289 -4.54 -1.60 -5.22
C PRO A 289 -5.96 -1.36 -5.76
N ASP A 290 -6.93 -2.15 -5.33
CA ASP A 290 -8.35 -1.98 -5.64
C ASP A 290 -8.90 -0.66 -5.07
N VAL A 291 -8.51 -0.29 -3.84
CA VAL A 291 -8.85 1.01 -3.25
C VAL A 291 -8.18 2.14 -4.02
N MET A 292 -6.89 1.99 -4.39
CA MET A 292 -6.16 2.97 -5.19
C MET A 292 -6.84 3.20 -6.55
N GLY A 293 -7.23 2.12 -7.24
CA GLY A 293 -7.90 2.19 -8.53
C GLY A 293 -9.24 2.91 -8.46
N LYS A 294 -10.08 2.54 -7.49
CA LYS A 294 -11.39 3.17 -7.26
C LYS A 294 -11.24 4.66 -6.95
N LEU A 295 -10.47 5.00 -5.91
CA LEU A 295 -10.32 6.38 -5.46
C LEU A 295 -9.62 7.25 -6.51
N GLY A 296 -8.69 6.70 -7.28
CA GLY A 296 -8.02 7.40 -8.37
C GLY A 296 -8.97 7.86 -9.46
N VAL A 297 -9.93 7.01 -9.88
CA VAL A 297 -10.97 7.40 -10.84
C VAL A 297 -11.87 8.48 -10.26
N GLN A 298 -12.35 8.32 -9.03
CA GLN A 298 -13.17 9.32 -8.36
C GLN A 298 -12.48 10.67 -8.25
N ALA A 299 -11.18 10.69 -7.92
CA ALA A 299 -10.39 11.92 -7.85
C ALA A 299 -10.22 12.59 -9.22
N CYS A 300 -9.98 11.81 -10.29
CA CYS A 300 -9.95 12.35 -11.65
C CYS A 300 -11.28 13.05 -11.99
N ILE A 301 -12.42 12.43 -11.68
CA ILE A 301 -13.74 13.01 -11.96
C ILE A 301 -13.98 14.27 -11.13
N LYS A 302 -13.67 14.25 -9.82
CA LYS A 302 -13.80 15.43 -8.94
C LYS A 302 -12.96 16.61 -9.47
N ALA A 303 -11.71 16.35 -9.83
CA ALA A 303 -10.82 17.38 -10.38
C ALA A 303 -11.31 17.94 -11.74
N LEU A 304 -11.87 17.08 -12.60
CA LEU A 304 -12.46 17.47 -13.88
C LEU A 304 -13.77 18.24 -13.71
N ASN A 305 -14.56 17.96 -12.67
CA ASN A 305 -15.73 18.75 -12.27
C ASN A 305 -15.32 20.09 -11.64
N GLY A 306 -14.03 20.36 -11.44
CA GLY A 306 -13.52 21.64 -10.94
C GLY A 306 -13.35 21.70 -9.42
N GLU A 307 -13.36 20.56 -8.72
CA GLU A 307 -13.03 20.50 -7.31
C GLU A 307 -11.51 20.64 -7.12
N ASP A 308 -11.10 21.39 -6.08
CA ASP A 308 -9.70 21.47 -5.64
C ASP A 308 -9.45 20.38 -4.59
N LEU A 309 -8.64 19.39 -4.96
CA LEU A 309 -8.29 18.26 -4.08
C LEU A 309 -7.04 18.53 -3.23
N GLY A 310 -6.40 19.71 -3.40
CA GLY A 310 -5.32 20.20 -2.55
C GLY A 310 -4.01 19.41 -2.62
N GLY A 311 -3.87 18.47 -3.56
CA GLY A 311 -2.69 17.60 -3.67
C GLY A 311 -2.54 16.60 -2.52
N GLU A 312 -3.63 16.25 -1.82
CA GLU A 312 -3.59 15.38 -0.65
C GLU A 312 -3.04 13.99 -0.99
N VAL A 313 -2.22 13.46 -0.08
CA VAL A 313 -1.73 12.07 -0.11
C VAL A 313 -2.58 11.26 0.87
N GLN A 314 -3.32 10.29 0.34
CA GLN A 314 -4.14 9.39 1.14
C GLN A 314 -3.49 8.01 1.24
N ASP A 315 -3.24 7.56 2.47
CA ASP A 315 -2.83 6.18 2.73
C ASP A 315 -4.00 5.23 2.48
N THR A 316 -3.78 4.24 1.63
CA THR A 316 -4.75 3.19 1.31
C THR A 316 -4.62 1.96 2.19
N GLY A 317 -3.66 1.98 3.12
CA GLY A 317 -3.41 0.93 4.09
C GLY A 317 -2.63 -0.27 3.56
N VAL A 318 -2.22 -1.12 4.51
CA VAL A 318 -1.51 -2.38 4.25
C VAL A 318 -1.94 -3.44 5.26
N THR A 319 -1.95 -4.69 4.85
CA THR A 319 -2.22 -5.84 5.71
C THR A 319 -1.05 -6.80 5.70
N VAL A 320 -0.61 -7.26 6.88
CA VAL A 320 0.37 -8.36 6.99
C VAL A 320 -0.34 -9.65 6.59
N LEU A 321 -0.02 -10.15 5.41
CA LEU A 321 -0.53 -11.41 4.87
C LEU A 321 0.43 -12.53 5.28
N ASN A 322 -0.05 -13.48 6.08
CA ASN A 322 0.75 -14.59 6.62
C ASN A 322 -0.05 -15.91 6.59
N ALA A 323 0.53 -17.00 7.12
CA ALA A 323 -0.11 -18.31 7.11
C ALA A 323 -1.44 -18.38 7.90
N GLU A 324 -1.71 -17.45 8.81
CA GLU A 324 -2.92 -17.44 9.62
C GLU A 324 -4.12 -16.88 8.86
N ASN A 325 -3.88 -15.92 7.95
CA ASN A 325 -4.95 -15.18 7.26
C ASN A 325 -4.92 -15.30 5.72
N VAL A 326 -3.90 -15.91 5.13
CA VAL A 326 -3.75 -16.02 3.67
C VAL A 326 -4.93 -16.69 2.96
N ALA A 327 -5.67 -17.55 3.66
CA ALA A 327 -6.84 -18.22 3.11
C ALA A 327 -8.07 -17.33 2.96
N ASP A 328 -8.08 -16.16 3.60
CA ASP A 328 -9.19 -15.20 3.57
C ASP A 328 -9.04 -14.18 2.43
N PHE A 329 -7.89 -14.18 1.77
CA PHE A 329 -7.52 -13.31 0.64
C PHE A 329 -7.47 -14.09 -0.68
#